data_1d847448ae7c79e5c842438ea671a1d1
#
_entry.id   1d847448ae7c79e5c842438ea671a1d1
#
_cell.length_a   1.000
_cell.length_b   1.000
_cell.length_c   1.000
_cell.angle_alpha   90.00
_cell.angle_beta   90.00
_cell.angle_gamma   90.00
#
_symmetry.space_group_name_H-M   'P 1'
#
loop_
_entity.id
_entity.type
_entity.pdbx_description
1 polymer ?
#
loop_
_entity_poly.entity_id
_entity_poly.type
_entity_poly.pdbx_seq_one_letter_code
_entity_poly.pdbx_strand_id
1 'polypeptide(L)'
;MKQIAKETNIQALRKISSLFKTNSMEVDELLAMVMDAAKDIVGVKNGSLLLVQDEKTFKMQFYQASGKNMGQLIDIDLPPGVGISGAVAKTGEAIISNDVTKDPRWYQGVSKKLKTHIQSMATFPLIID
;
A
#
# COMPACT_ATOMS: atom_id res chain seq x y z
N MET A 1 3.32 1.99 15.19
CA MET A 1 1.97 2.29 14.65
C MET A 1 1.01 2.49 15.79
N LYS A 2 0.12 3.47 15.70
CA LYS A 2 -0.86 3.73 16.75
C LYS A 2 -1.92 2.64 16.78
N GLN A 3 -2.43 2.35 17.98
CA GLN A 3 -3.57 1.47 18.12
C GLN A 3 -4.80 2.10 17.45
N ILE A 4 -5.52 1.32 16.66
CA ILE A 4 -6.69 1.78 15.91
C ILE A 4 -7.94 1.60 16.77
N ALA A 5 -8.77 2.64 16.89
CA ALA A 5 -10.02 2.57 17.65
C ALA A 5 -11.04 1.67 16.91
N LYS A 6 -11.67 0.74 17.65
CA LYS A 6 -12.64 -0.23 17.11
C LYS A 6 -13.77 0.43 16.31
N GLU A 7 -14.34 1.51 16.81
CA GLU A 7 -15.47 2.20 16.17
C GLU A 7 -15.06 2.80 14.82
N THR A 8 -13.88 3.40 14.75
CA THR A 8 -13.34 3.94 13.50
C THR A 8 -13.15 2.84 12.47
N ASN A 9 -12.65 1.67 12.88
CA ASN A 9 -12.47 0.52 12.00
C ASN A 9 -13.80 0.00 11.47
N ILE A 10 -14.83 -0.11 12.32
CA ILE A 10 -16.16 -0.58 11.91
C ILE A 10 -16.79 0.38 10.92
N GLN A 11 -16.69 1.69 11.15
CA GLN A 11 -17.21 2.70 10.24
C GLN A 11 -16.50 2.66 8.88
N ALA A 12 -15.17 2.53 8.88
CA ALA A 12 -14.39 2.42 7.65
C ALA A 12 -14.76 1.16 6.86
N LEU A 13 -14.92 0.02 7.54
CA LEU A 13 -15.32 -1.24 6.89
C LEU A 13 -16.74 -1.15 6.32
N ARG A 14 -17.67 -0.51 7.03
CA ARG A 14 -19.03 -0.27 6.52
C ARG A 14 -19.03 0.60 5.28
N LYS A 15 -18.22 1.65 5.28
CA LYS A 15 -18.05 2.54 4.13
C LYS A 15 -17.53 1.77 2.92
N ILE A 16 -16.46 0.99 3.10
CA ILE A 16 -15.89 0.16 2.04
C ILE A 16 -16.94 -0.83 1.52
N SER A 17 -17.66 -1.53 2.42
CA SER A 17 -18.71 -2.48 2.03
C SER A 17 -19.83 -1.80 1.24
N SER A 18 -20.24 -0.59 1.62
CA SER A 18 -21.29 0.13 0.89
C SER A 18 -20.86 0.53 -0.52
N LEU A 19 -19.55 0.80 -0.73
CA LEU A 19 -19.00 1.13 -2.04
C LEU A 19 -19.06 -0.06 -3.00
N PHE A 20 -18.81 -1.27 -2.51
CA PHE A 20 -18.93 -2.49 -3.32
C PHE A 20 -20.36 -2.79 -3.78
N LYS A 21 -21.36 -2.24 -3.12
CA LYS A 21 -22.77 -2.43 -3.47
C LYS A 21 -23.26 -1.47 -4.55
N THR A 22 -22.52 -0.39 -4.80
CA THR A 22 -22.86 0.58 -5.85
C THR A 22 -22.06 0.27 -7.10
N ASN A 23 -22.65 -0.37 -8.10
CA ASN A 23 -22.00 -0.77 -9.34
C ASN A 23 -21.67 0.41 -10.29
N SER A 24 -21.75 1.65 -9.82
CA SER A 24 -21.59 2.84 -10.67
C SER A 24 -20.22 3.50 -10.60
N MET A 25 -19.31 2.95 -9.79
CA MET A 25 -17.99 3.55 -9.58
C MET A 25 -16.93 2.86 -10.43
N GLU A 26 -16.11 3.66 -11.09
CA GLU A 26 -14.93 3.14 -11.79
C GLU A 26 -13.98 2.45 -10.82
N VAL A 27 -13.31 1.40 -11.29
CA VAL A 27 -12.40 0.61 -10.44
C VAL A 27 -11.32 1.48 -9.81
N ASP A 28 -10.75 2.40 -10.56
CA ASP A 28 -9.70 3.29 -10.06
C ASP A 28 -10.19 4.21 -8.93
N GLU A 29 -11.41 4.74 -9.06
CA GLU A 29 -12.03 5.55 -8.02
C GLU A 29 -12.28 4.71 -6.76
N LEU A 30 -12.77 3.50 -6.92
CA LEU A 30 -12.97 2.58 -5.81
C LEU A 30 -11.67 2.29 -5.09
N LEU A 31 -10.60 1.98 -5.82
CA LEU A 31 -9.29 1.70 -5.24
C LEU A 31 -8.71 2.92 -4.51
N ALA A 32 -8.90 4.12 -5.06
CA ALA A 32 -8.48 5.36 -4.40
C ALA A 32 -9.22 5.55 -3.07
N MET A 33 -10.52 5.29 -3.03
CA MET A 33 -11.31 5.40 -1.80
C MET A 33 -10.92 4.35 -0.77
N VAL A 34 -10.64 3.13 -1.20
CA VAL A 34 -10.13 2.06 -0.32
C VAL A 34 -8.79 2.47 0.26
N MET A 35 -7.91 3.05 -0.54
CA MET A 35 -6.60 3.55 -0.10
C MET A 35 -6.74 4.64 0.97
N ASP A 36 -7.59 5.62 0.72
CA ASP A 36 -7.82 6.71 1.67
C ASP A 36 -8.40 6.19 2.99
N ALA A 37 -9.36 5.27 2.93
CA ALA A 37 -9.93 4.64 4.11
C ALA A 37 -8.86 3.85 4.89
N ALA A 38 -8.00 3.11 4.20
CA ALA A 38 -6.92 2.37 4.82
C ALA A 38 -5.91 3.30 5.52
N LYS A 39 -5.56 4.43 4.88
CA LYS A 39 -4.69 5.43 5.50
C LYS A 39 -5.28 6.00 6.78
N ASP A 40 -6.57 6.29 6.77
CA ASP A 40 -7.28 6.81 7.94
C ASP A 40 -7.29 5.78 9.08
N ILE A 41 -7.57 4.52 8.75
CA ILE A 41 -7.56 3.43 9.74
C ILE A 41 -6.19 3.28 10.39
N VAL A 42 -5.14 3.28 9.59
CA VAL A 42 -3.75 3.08 10.06
C VAL A 42 -3.19 4.36 10.67
N GLY A 43 -3.75 5.52 10.37
CA GLY A 43 -3.29 6.80 10.87
C GLY A 43 -2.00 7.27 10.19
N VAL A 44 -1.88 7.05 8.88
CA VAL A 44 -0.72 7.44 8.08
C VAL A 44 -1.11 8.44 7.00
N LYS A 45 -0.14 9.19 6.51
CA LYS A 45 -0.36 10.23 5.49
C LYS A 45 -0.17 9.71 4.07
N ASN A 46 0.66 8.72 3.89
CA ASN A 46 1.03 8.20 2.58
C ASN A 46 0.63 6.73 2.45
N GLY A 47 0.16 6.36 1.28
CA GLY A 47 -0.18 4.99 0.97
C GLY A 47 0.03 4.69 -0.50
N SER A 48 0.24 3.44 -0.83
CA SER A 48 0.34 2.98 -2.21
C SER A 48 -0.24 1.59 -2.37
N LEU A 49 -0.76 1.33 -3.55
CA LEU A 49 -1.23 0.02 -3.98
C LEU A 49 -0.34 -0.44 -5.11
N LEU A 50 0.24 -1.61 -4.97
CA LEU A 50 1.09 -2.21 -5.99
C LEU A 50 0.41 -3.45 -6.55
N LEU A 51 0.50 -3.62 -7.86
CA LEU A 51 0.01 -4.81 -8.54
C LEU A 51 1.19 -5.72 -8.90
N VAL A 52 1.06 -7.00 -8.59
CA VAL A 52 2.00 -8.02 -9.05
C VAL A 52 1.75 -8.25 -10.54
N GLN A 53 2.75 -7.94 -11.36
CA GLN A 53 2.67 -8.09 -12.81
C GLN A 53 3.02 -9.50 -13.28
N ASP A 54 3.86 -10.18 -12.53
CA ASP A 54 4.32 -11.54 -12.83
C ASP A 54 4.48 -12.33 -11.53
N GLU A 55 3.67 -13.35 -11.35
CA GLU A 55 3.66 -14.17 -10.14
C GLU A 55 4.93 -15.02 -9.97
N LYS A 56 5.69 -15.22 -11.03
CA LYS A 56 6.95 -16.00 -10.97
C LYS A 56 8.10 -15.15 -10.46
N THR A 57 8.21 -13.92 -10.93
CA THR A 57 9.31 -13.01 -10.60
C THR A 57 8.96 -12.04 -9.48
N PHE A 58 7.67 -11.88 -9.18
CA PHE A 58 7.13 -10.87 -8.26
C PHE A 58 7.49 -9.44 -8.70
N LYS A 59 7.57 -9.22 -10.01
CA LYS A 59 7.64 -7.87 -10.56
C LYS A 59 6.35 -7.14 -10.23
N MET A 60 6.47 -5.93 -9.69
CA MET A 60 5.32 -5.13 -9.29
C MET A 60 5.37 -3.76 -9.92
N GLN A 61 4.20 -3.16 -10.04
CA GLN A 61 4.04 -1.80 -10.52
C GLN A 61 3.19 -1.01 -9.52
N PHE A 62 3.55 0.24 -9.28
CA PHE A 62 2.70 1.15 -8.52
C PHE A 62 1.46 1.49 -9.34
N TYR A 63 0.31 1.09 -8.84
CA TYR A 63 -0.97 1.29 -9.51
C TYR A 63 -1.72 2.50 -8.96
N GLN A 64 -1.75 2.66 -7.64
CA GLN A 64 -2.33 3.79 -6.96
C GLN A 64 -1.37 4.31 -5.90
N ALA A 65 -1.35 5.62 -5.70
CA ALA A 65 -0.55 6.25 -4.65
C ALA A 65 -1.25 7.49 -4.14
N SER A 66 -1.26 7.69 -2.83
CA SER A 66 -1.95 8.77 -2.16
C SER A 66 -1.04 9.42 -1.13
N GLY A 67 -1.02 10.74 -1.09
CA GLY A 67 -0.17 11.53 -0.19
C GLY A 67 0.69 12.53 -0.96
N LYS A 68 1.39 13.39 -0.23
CA LYS A 68 2.24 14.43 -0.82
C LYS A 68 3.36 13.79 -1.65
N ASN A 69 3.50 14.19 -2.89
CA ASN A 69 4.47 13.70 -3.87
C ASN A 69 4.33 12.22 -4.25
N MET A 70 3.35 11.51 -3.70
CA MET A 70 3.18 10.08 -3.97
C MET A 70 2.70 9.80 -5.39
N GLY A 71 2.00 10.74 -6.02
CA GLY A 71 1.52 10.58 -7.41
C GLY A 71 2.63 10.32 -8.43
N GLN A 72 3.86 10.70 -8.12
CA GLN A 72 5.03 10.45 -8.98
C GLN A 72 5.39 8.96 -9.08
N LEU A 73 4.84 8.12 -8.18
CA LEU A 73 5.09 6.68 -8.18
C LEU A 73 4.20 5.91 -9.16
N ILE A 74 3.06 6.46 -9.55
CA ILE A 74 2.10 5.77 -10.41
C ILE A 74 2.81 5.33 -11.70
N ASP A 75 2.57 4.09 -12.10
CA ASP A 75 3.19 3.43 -13.26
C ASP A 75 4.69 3.12 -13.14
N ILE A 76 5.28 3.34 -11.95
CA ILE A 76 6.67 2.94 -11.74
C ILE A 76 6.74 1.46 -11.41
N ASP A 77 7.65 0.78 -12.09
CA ASP A 77 7.95 -0.63 -11.83
C ASP A 77 8.98 -0.77 -10.70
N LEU A 78 8.73 -1.72 -9.82
CA LEU A 78 9.73 -2.19 -8.88
C LEU A 78 10.46 -3.41 -9.46
N PRO A 79 11.79 -3.50 -9.25
CA PRO A 79 12.51 -4.71 -9.63
C PRO A 79 11.91 -5.97 -8.99
N PRO A 80 11.99 -7.13 -9.65
CA PRO A 80 11.39 -8.36 -9.13
C PRO A 80 11.87 -8.73 -7.73
N GLY A 81 10.92 -8.96 -6.83
CA GLY A 81 11.19 -9.44 -5.46
C GLY A 81 11.92 -8.46 -4.54
N VAL A 82 12.04 -7.20 -4.94
CA VAL A 82 12.84 -6.19 -4.25
C VAL A 82 12.00 -5.43 -3.23
N GLY A 83 12.63 -5.06 -2.12
CA GLY A 83 12.04 -4.23 -1.08
C GLY A 83 11.12 -4.98 -0.13
N ILE A 84 10.54 -4.25 0.81
CA ILE A 84 9.57 -4.79 1.76
C ILE A 84 8.32 -5.28 1.03
N SER A 85 7.86 -4.52 0.04
CA SER A 85 6.71 -4.92 -0.79
C SER A 85 6.97 -6.22 -1.55
N GLY A 86 8.19 -6.40 -2.08
CA GLY A 86 8.60 -7.64 -2.72
C GLY A 86 8.58 -8.83 -1.77
N ALA A 87 9.04 -8.65 -0.56
CA ALA A 87 9.02 -9.70 0.47
C ALA A 87 7.58 -10.09 0.84
N VAL A 88 6.67 -9.11 0.98
CA VAL A 88 5.25 -9.36 1.27
C VAL A 88 4.58 -10.11 0.11
N ALA A 89 4.83 -9.70 -1.13
CA ALA A 89 4.27 -10.37 -2.30
C ALA A 89 4.74 -11.83 -2.37
N LYS A 90 6.00 -12.08 -2.06
CA LYS A 90 6.60 -13.41 -2.14
C LYS A 90 6.13 -14.34 -1.02
N THR A 91 5.98 -13.84 0.20
CA THR A 91 5.63 -14.67 1.36
C THR A 91 4.13 -14.72 1.63
N GLY A 92 3.36 -13.72 1.18
CA GLY A 92 1.95 -13.56 1.53
C GLY A 92 1.73 -13.11 2.97
N GLU A 93 2.78 -12.68 3.67
CA GLU A 93 2.71 -12.24 5.06
C GLU A 93 2.92 -10.74 5.18
N ALA A 94 2.09 -10.09 6.01
CA ALA A 94 2.23 -8.67 6.29
C ALA A 94 3.54 -8.36 7.02
N ILE A 95 4.12 -7.22 6.70
CA ILE A 95 5.34 -6.74 7.34
C ILE A 95 5.08 -5.33 7.89
N ILE A 96 5.43 -5.14 9.16
CA ILE A 96 5.42 -3.82 9.80
C ILE A 96 6.86 -3.51 10.21
N SER A 97 7.38 -2.40 9.69
CA SER A 97 8.72 -1.93 10.03
C SER A 97 8.63 -0.54 10.66
N ASN A 98 9.05 -0.40 11.91
CA ASN A 98 9.05 0.88 12.61
C ASN A 98 10.23 1.77 12.21
N ASP A 99 11.28 1.16 11.66
CA ASP A 99 12.42 1.87 11.11
C ASP A 99 12.93 1.11 9.89
N VAL A 100 12.51 1.56 8.72
CA VAL A 100 12.87 0.92 7.46
C VAL A 100 14.36 1.02 7.15
N THR A 101 15.04 2.01 7.69
CA THR A 101 16.49 2.18 7.46
C THR A 101 17.32 1.06 8.06
N LYS A 102 16.77 0.37 9.06
CA LYS A 102 17.40 -0.78 9.72
C LYS A 102 16.92 -2.12 9.18
N ASP A 103 15.93 -2.12 8.29
CA ASP A 103 15.38 -3.34 7.71
C ASP A 103 16.24 -3.74 6.49
N PRO A 104 16.83 -4.94 6.47
CA PRO A 104 17.67 -5.37 5.35
C PRO A 104 16.92 -5.53 4.04
N ARG A 105 15.58 -5.60 4.07
CA ARG A 105 14.73 -5.70 2.88
C ARG A 105 14.43 -4.33 2.27
N TRP A 106 14.76 -3.24 2.96
CA TRP A 106 14.45 -1.89 2.50
C TRP A 106 15.14 -1.56 1.17
N TYR A 107 14.35 -1.09 0.21
CA TYR A 107 14.82 -0.62 -1.09
C TYR A 107 14.72 0.89 -1.17
N GLN A 108 15.87 1.55 -1.24
CA GLN A 108 15.96 3.01 -1.19
C GLN A 108 15.55 3.72 -2.49
N GLY A 109 15.39 3.00 -3.60
CA GLY A 109 15.12 3.59 -4.89
C GLY A 109 13.86 4.46 -4.94
N VAL A 110 12.82 4.05 -4.21
CA VAL A 110 11.55 4.79 -4.14
C VAL A 110 11.72 6.09 -3.35
N SER A 111 12.31 6.03 -2.17
CA SER A 111 12.49 7.23 -1.33
C SER A 111 13.42 8.24 -1.97
N LYS A 112 14.46 7.79 -2.67
CA LYS A 112 15.35 8.66 -3.44
C LYS A 112 14.60 9.38 -4.56
N LYS A 113 13.73 8.67 -5.26
CA LYS A 113 12.93 9.24 -6.34
C LYS A 113 11.92 10.26 -5.84
N LEU A 114 11.29 10.00 -4.71
CA LEU A 114 10.34 10.91 -4.08
C LEU A 114 11.01 12.10 -3.40
N LYS A 115 12.31 12.02 -3.14
CA LYS A 115 13.03 13.00 -2.30
C LYS A 115 12.37 13.16 -0.94
N THR A 116 11.80 12.08 -0.43
CA THR A 116 11.06 12.03 0.82
C THR A 116 11.70 11.01 1.74
N HIS A 117 11.85 11.37 3.01
CA HIS A 117 12.31 10.44 4.02
C HIS A 117 11.18 9.55 4.49
N ILE A 118 11.35 8.24 4.36
CA ILE A 118 10.41 7.24 4.88
C ILE A 118 11.04 6.62 6.13
N GLN A 119 10.34 6.72 7.25
CA GLN A 119 10.80 6.19 8.54
C GLN A 119 10.20 4.83 8.84
N SER A 120 8.90 4.69 8.67
CA SER A 120 8.17 3.46 9.01
C SER A 120 7.21 3.08 7.89
N MET A 121 6.90 1.78 7.80
CA MET A 121 6.06 1.24 6.76
C MET A 121 5.27 0.04 7.28
N ALA A 122 4.02 -0.06 6.87
CA ALA A 122 3.23 -1.26 7.01
C ALA A 122 2.77 -1.71 5.63
N THR A 123 3.01 -2.95 5.29
CA THR A 123 2.66 -3.52 3.99
C THR A 123 1.85 -4.79 4.20
N PHE A 124 0.70 -4.85 3.54
CA PHE A 124 -0.25 -5.96 3.66
C PHE A 124 -0.49 -6.58 2.30
N PRO A 125 -0.55 -7.92 2.21
CA PRO A 125 -0.90 -8.57 0.97
C PRO A 125 -2.41 -8.48 0.74
N LEU A 126 -2.81 -8.25 -0.51
CA LEU A 126 -4.19 -8.42 -0.96
C LEU A 126 -4.20 -9.65 -1.84
N ILE A 127 -4.73 -10.74 -1.32
CA ILE A 127 -4.77 -12.03 -2.00
C ILE A 127 -6.20 -12.29 -2.45
N ILE A 128 -6.34 -12.58 -3.74
CA ILE A 128 -7.63 -12.94 -4.34
C ILE A 128 -7.54 -14.42 -4.73
N ASP A 129 -8.45 -15.22 -4.18
CA ASP A 129 -8.55 -16.64 -4.49
C ASP A 129 -9.35 -16.87 -5.79
#